data_6ee98d33f7f957a9529d4015db601cfa
#
_entry.id   6ee98d33f7f957a9529d4015db601cfa
#
_cell.length_a   1.000
_cell.length_b   1.000
_cell.length_c   1.000
_cell.angle_alpha   90.00
_cell.angle_beta   90.00
_cell.angle_gamma   90.00
#
_symmetry.space_group_name_H-M   'P 1'
#
loop_
_entity.id
_entity.type
_entity.pdbx_description
1 polymer ?
#
loop_
_entity_poly.entity_id
_entity_poly.type
_entity_poly.pdbx_seq_one_letter_code
_entity_poly.pdbx_strand_id
1 'polypeptide(L)'
;MKKRLAAAVLGTALAISFAAPVLADEIILSYRLQHSVLEALTVDCAPGDLLVTEEGALLVTDTYAKVIWKVENGVCSMYAGASSVLDPYGEPMGGYNDAAHPESLFKDPWAITPFLDGWAVSDPENDVVRMLRPDRTETVNASTRENLVISNMGVVFSHPTGLATDSLGNLYISDTGNNAIRMCTSNGNLTTVADGLNEPTGLCWKDGSLYVCETGANRILRIGSGGGRKYLAGSGEDGYADGPAQSASFSSPQGIAVGDDGTVYVSDTLNSAVRRIKDGNVDTVAIRGDESLQTYPVGPRGLLWHDHTLYVCDNFTHRVFLVQP
;
A
#
# COMPACT_ATOMS: atom_id res chain seq x y z
N MET A 1 35.06 19.85 -14.04
CA MET A 1 34.32 21.14 -14.03
C MET A 1 32.84 20.80 -14.25
N LYS A 2 32.10 20.59 -13.20
CA LYS A 2 30.67 20.30 -13.29
C LYS A 2 29.92 21.63 -13.21
N LYS A 3 29.19 21.98 -14.26
CA LYS A 3 28.34 23.18 -14.28
C LYS A 3 27.12 22.90 -13.40
N ARG A 4 27.00 23.66 -12.32
CA ARG A 4 25.75 23.77 -11.57
C ARG A 4 24.76 24.56 -12.43
N LEU A 5 23.68 23.92 -12.87
CA LEU A 5 22.53 24.68 -13.33
C LEU A 5 21.75 25.11 -12.09
N ALA A 6 21.71 26.41 -11.89
CA ALA A 6 20.78 27.00 -10.94
C ALA A 6 19.40 26.98 -11.57
N ALA A 7 18.53 26.14 -11.12
CA ALA A 7 17.11 26.24 -11.40
C ALA A 7 16.46 27.01 -10.26
N ALA A 8 16.18 28.29 -10.52
CA ALA A 8 15.27 29.06 -9.69
C ALA A 8 13.87 28.71 -10.14
N VAL A 9 13.14 27.90 -9.39
CA VAL A 9 11.69 27.88 -9.40
C VAL A 9 11.17 27.16 -8.16
N LEU A 10 10.16 27.70 -7.61
CA LEU A 10 9.33 27.28 -6.51
C LEU A 10 8.89 25.82 -6.65
N GLY A 11 9.55 24.96 -5.96
CA GLY A 11 9.25 23.55 -5.80
C GLY A 11 10.39 22.96 -4.98
N THR A 12 10.11 22.43 -3.82
CA THR A 12 11.09 21.78 -2.97
C THR A 12 11.59 20.51 -3.63
N ALA A 13 12.77 20.56 -4.23
CA ALA A 13 13.46 19.34 -4.64
C ALA A 13 13.93 18.61 -3.37
N LEU A 14 13.39 17.42 -3.12
CA LEU A 14 13.81 16.57 -2.03
C LEU A 14 14.93 15.66 -2.55
N ALA A 15 16.19 15.93 -2.19
CA ALA A 15 17.29 15.00 -2.43
C ALA A 15 17.39 14.06 -1.23
N ILE A 16 17.13 12.79 -1.44
CA ILE A 16 17.15 11.78 -0.40
C ILE A 16 18.49 11.05 -0.45
N SER A 17 19.20 11.04 0.66
CA SER A 17 20.48 10.33 0.82
C SER A 17 20.29 9.15 1.76
N PHE A 18 20.71 7.97 1.35
CA PHE A 18 20.69 6.76 2.16
C PHE A 18 21.95 6.67 3.02
N ALA A 19 21.77 6.41 4.31
CA ALA A 19 22.84 6.06 5.22
C ALA A 19 22.69 4.59 5.63
N ALA A 20 23.01 3.68 4.74
CA ALA A 20 23.23 2.27 5.06
C ALA A 20 24.44 1.74 4.28
N PRO A 21 25.21 0.78 4.81
CA PRO A 21 26.52 0.45 4.28
C PRO A 21 26.50 -0.52 3.09
N VAL A 22 25.45 -0.57 2.27
CA VAL A 22 25.43 -1.35 1.02
C VAL A 22 24.72 -0.56 -0.05
N LEU A 23 25.50 -0.07 -1.03
CA LEU A 23 25.07 0.55 -2.29
C LEU A 23 24.15 1.77 -2.17
N ALA A 24 24.79 2.93 -2.03
CA ALA A 24 24.12 4.22 -2.22
C ALA A 24 23.95 4.50 -3.71
N ASP A 25 22.83 4.12 -4.28
CA ASP A 25 22.38 4.73 -5.52
C ASP A 25 21.66 6.04 -5.17
N GLU A 26 22.06 7.12 -5.80
CA GLU A 26 21.42 8.44 -5.62
C GLU A 26 19.99 8.39 -6.12
N ILE A 27 19.04 8.69 -5.25
CA ILE A 27 17.66 8.94 -5.66
C ILE A 27 17.63 10.27 -6.40
N ILE A 28 17.29 10.21 -7.67
CA ILE A 28 17.10 11.38 -8.51
C ILE A 28 15.60 11.66 -8.57
N LEU A 29 15.18 12.72 -7.88
CA LEU A 29 13.86 13.29 -8.05
C LEU A 29 13.86 14.14 -9.32
N SER A 30 13.12 13.74 -10.34
CA SER A 30 12.94 14.56 -11.54
C SER A 30 11.58 15.23 -11.55
N TYR A 31 11.57 16.55 -11.63
CA TYR A 31 10.38 17.39 -11.69
C TYR A 31 10.03 17.74 -13.13
N ARG A 32 8.81 17.46 -13.58
CA ARG A 32 8.24 18.11 -14.76
C ARG A 32 6.83 18.61 -14.50
N LEU A 33 6.66 19.90 -14.57
CA LEU A 33 5.39 20.60 -14.63
C LEU A 33 4.85 20.51 -16.06
N GLN A 34 3.87 19.71 -16.27
CA GLN A 34 2.71 19.84 -17.15
C GLN A 34 2.12 18.44 -17.44
N HIS A 35 0.96 18.18 -16.84
CA HIS A 35 0.15 16.96 -17.02
C HIS A 35 0.76 15.67 -16.45
N SER A 36 0.25 15.26 -15.29
CA SER A 36 0.61 14.03 -14.55
C SER A 36 2.10 13.89 -14.28
N VAL A 37 2.54 14.51 -13.21
CA VAL A 37 3.93 14.50 -12.86
C VAL A 37 4.32 13.58 -11.84
N LEU A 38 5.52 13.23 -12.07
CA LEU A 38 6.21 12.17 -11.51
C LEU A 38 7.41 12.59 -10.72
N GLU A 39 7.34 12.46 -9.43
CA GLU A 39 8.52 12.20 -8.64
C GLU A 39 8.59 10.70 -8.41
N ALA A 40 9.73 10.09 -8.68
CA ALA A 40 9.94 8.68 -8.40
C ALA A 40 10.99 8.55 -7.31
N LEU A 41 10.59 7.98 -6.19
CA LEU A 41 11.52 7.51 -5.17
C LEU A 41 12.09 6.20 -5.68
N THR A 42 13.36 6.21 -6.11
CA THR A 42 14.06 4.97 -6.47
C THR A 42 14.66 4.40 -5.19
N VAL A 43 14.20 3.25 -4.80
CA VAL A 43 14.74 2.49 -3.68
C VAL A 43 15.06 1.11 -4.21
N ASP A 44 16.16 0.50 -3.76
CA ASP A 44 16.40 -0.93 -3.96
C ASP A 44 15.43 -1.71 -3.06
N CYS A 45 14.14 -1.54 -3.31
CA CYS A 45 13.07 -2.12 -2.52
C CYS A 45 11.91 -2.50 -3.44
N ALA A 46 11.10 -3.45 -2.99
CA ALA A 46 9.84 -3.78 -3.65
C ALA A 46 8.69 -3.17 -2.84
N PRO A 47 8.31 -1.88 -3.07
CA PRO A 47 7.32 -1.21 -2.27
C PRO A 47 5.96 -1.90 -2.42
N GLY A 48 5.43 -2.38 -1.29
CA GLY A 48 4.10 -2.98 -1.22
C GLY A 48 3.02 -1.92 -1.10
N ASP A 49 3.16 -1.07 -0.09
CA ASP A 49 2.20 -0.01 0.26
C ASP A 49 2.92 1.13 1.00
N LEU A 50 2.22 2.24 1.20
CA LEU A 50 2.78 3.38 1.91
C LEU A 50 1.71 4.20 2.65
N LEU A 51 2.16 4.94 3.66
CA LEU A 51 1.38 6.00 4.29
C LEU A 51 2.21 7.26 4.55
N VAL A 52 1.52 8.39 4.74
CA VAL A 52 2.12 9.64 5.25
C VAL A 52 1.75 9.77 6.71
N THR A 53 2.75 9.97 7.59
CA THR A 53 2.52 10.21 9.02
C THR A 53 2.02 11.63 9.28
N GLU A 54 1.52 11.90 10.48
CA GLU A 54 1.08 13.25 10.87
C GLU A 54 2.23 14.28 10.80
N GLU A 55 3.47 13.86 11.00
CA GLU A 55 4.67 14.70 10.89
C GLU A 55 5.16 14.87 9.43
N GLY A 56 4.47 14.25 8.46
CA GLY A 56 4.81 14.32 7.04
C GLY A 56 5.92 13.36 6.58
N ALA A 57 6.31 12.39 7.41
CA ALA A 57 7.19 11.32 6.99
C ALA A 57 6.42 10.27 6.17
N LEU A 58 7.10 9.62 5.21
CA LEU A 58 6.56 8.44 4.54
C LEU A 58 7.01 7.18 5.30
N LEU A 59 6.09 6.25 5.51
CA LEU A 59 6.41 4.86 5.83
C LEU A 59 6.07 4.00 4.63
N VAL A 60 7.01 3.17 4.21
CA VAL A 60 6.89 2.32 3.01
C VAL A 60 7.18 0.89 3.41
N THR A 61 6.26 -0.02 3.12
CA THR A 61 6.50 -1.46 3.30
C THR A 61 7.35 -1.98 2.16
N ASP A 62 8.32 -2.84 2.47
CA ASP A 62 9.20 -3.46 1.50
C ASP A 62 9.05 -4.97 1.56
N THR A 63 8.35 -5.51 0.58
CA THR A 63 8.03 -6.94 0.52
C THR A 63 9.23 -7.80 0.12
N TYR A 64 10.26 -7.21 -0.50
CA TYR A 64 11.50 -7.90 -0.84
C TYR A 64 12.51 -7.87 0.32
N ALA A 65 12.87 -6.67 0.81
CA ALA A 65 13.81 -6.52 1.91
C ALA A 65 13.23 -6.94 3.28
N LYS A 66 11.90 -7.17 3.37
CA LYS A 66 11.20 -7.62 4.59
C LYS A 66 11.26 -6.59 5.72
N VAL A 67 11.22 -5.32 5.37
CA VAL A 67 11.37 -4.18 6.30
C VAL A 67 10.31 -3.10 6.04
N ILE A 68 10.24 -2.15 6.97
CA ILE A 68 9.52 -0.90 6.79
C ILE A 68 10.55 0.23 6.71
N TRP A 69 10.51 0.99 5.64
CA TRP A 69 11.32 2.20 5.46
C TRP A 69 10.61 3.44 5.99
N LYS A 70 11.36 4.35 6.59
CA LYS A 70 10.92 5.72 6.91
C LYS A 70 11.68 6.71 6.04
N VAL A 71 10.94 7.58 5.35
CA VAL A 71 11.50 8.70 4.59
C VAL A 71 11.07 9.99 5.26
N GLU A 72 12.02 10.74 5.79
CA GLU A 72 11.77 11.98 6.52
C GLU A 72 12.84 13.02 6.17
N ASN A 73 12.43 14.25 5.81
CA ASN A 73 13.34 15.34 5.42
C ASN A 73 14.35 14.94 4.33
N GLY A 74 13.94 14.07 3.43
CA GLY A 74 14.80 13.58 2.36
C GLY A 74 15.80 12.50 2.76
N VAL A 75 15.70 11.95 3.96
CA VAL A 75 16.54 10.86 4.43
C VAL A 75 15.67 9.59 4.53
N CYS A 76 16.11 8.52 3.88
CA CYS A 76 15.51 7.20 4.04
C CYS A 76 16.30 6.40 5.07
N SER A 77 15.59 5.78 5.99
CA SER A 77 16.17 4.91 7.01
C SER A 77 15.27 3.70 7.24
N MET A 78 15.86 2.60 7.62
CA MET A 78 15.10 1.42 8.05
C MET A 78 14.41 1.75 9.37
N TYR A 79 13.09 1.65 9.39
CA TYR A 79 12.27 1.94 10.57
C TYR A 79 12.03 0.69 11.40
N ALA A 80 11.63 -0.41 10.77
CA ALA A 80 11.39 -1.68 11.44
C ALA A 80 11.72 -2.86 10.52
N GLY A 81 11.99 -4.00 11.12
CA GLY A 81 12.41 -5.20 10.42
C GLY A 81 13.93 -5.34 10.41
N ALA A 82 14.41 -6.54 10.16
CA ALA A 82 15.83 -6.85 10.03
C ALA A 82 16.09 -7.63 8.74
N SER A 83 16.76 -6.98 7.80
CA SER A 83 17.17 -7.61 6.53
C SER A 83 18.48 -8.41 6.63
N SER A 84 19.01 -8.59 7.83
CA SER A 84 20.33 -9.23 8.04
C SER A 84 20.33 -10.75 7.97
N VAL A 85 19.15 -11.37 7.95
CA VAL A 85 19.03 -12.83 7.79
C VAL A 85 18.88 -13.14 6.30
N LEU A 86 19.94 -13.66 5.71
CA LEU A 86 19.99 -14.00 4.29
C LEU A 86 19.90 -15.52 4.10
N ASP A 87 19.30 -15.91 3.01
CA ASP A 87 19.32 -17.28 2.53
C ASP A 87 20.69 -17.67 1.93
N PRO A 88 20.92 -18.93 1.52
CA PRO A 88 22.18 -19.34 0.88
C PRO A 88 22.50 -18.62 -0.45
N TYR A 89 21.54 -17.92 -1.04
CA TYR A 89 21.70 -17.15 -2.26
C TYR A 89 21.94 -15.66 -2.01
N GLY A 90 21.87 -15.23 -0.73
CA GLY A 90 22.04 -13.83 -0.32
C GLY A 90 20.76 -13.02 -0.30
N GLU A 91 19.59 -13.65 -0.43
CA GLU A 91 18.30 -12.98 -0.41
C GLU A 91 17.74 -12.83 1.01
N PRO A 92 17.04 -11.72 1.34
CA PRO A 92 16.42 -11.53 2.65
C PRO A 92 15.38 -12.61 2.96
N MET A 93 15.64 -13.41 3.99
CA MET A 93 14.71 -14.49 4.37
C MET A 93 13.47 -14.00 5.11
N GLY A 94 13.57 -12.86 5.81
CA GLY A 94 12.53 -12.43 6.72
C GLY A 94 12.28 -13.43 7.85
N GLY A 95 11.13 -13.33 8.49
CA GLY A 95 10.75 -14.22 9.57
C GLY A 95 9.59 -13.69 10.41
N TYR A 96 9.44 -14.26 11.61
CA TYR A 96 8.46 -13.83 12.59
C TYR A 96 9.17 -13.56 13.92
N ASN A 97 9.20 -12.29 14.32
CA ASN A 97 9.70 -11.89 15.63
C ASN A 97 9.04 -10.59 16.08
N ASP A 98 8.35 -10.64 17.22
CA ASP A 98 7.86 -9.45 17.93
C ASP A 98 8.97 -8.93 18.83
N ALA A 99 9.50 -7.74 18.50
CA ALA A 99 10.65 -7.18 19.21
C ALA A 99 10.76 -5.66 19.03
N ALA A 100 11.80 -5.05 19.58
CA ALA A 100 12.25 -3.72 19.20
C ALA A 100 12.53 -3.65 17.70
N HIS A 101 12.35 -2.48 17.07
CA HIS A 101 12.35 -2.33 15.62
C HIS A 101 13.53 -2.96 14.88
N PRO A 102 14.80 -2.77 15.31
CA PRO A 102 15.92 -3.36 14.59
C PRO A 102 16.04 -4.89 14.75
N GLU A 103 15.23 -5.49 15.64
CA GLU A 103 15.23 -6.93 15.90
C GLU A 103 13.92 -7.59 15.49
N SER A 104 12.90 -6.82 15.14
CA SER A 104 11.64 -7.36 14.63
C SER A 104 11.84 -7.99 13.25
N LEU A 105 11.04 -9.02 12.94
CA LEU A 105 11.10 -9.70 11.66
C LEU A 105 9.71 -9.72 11.02
N PHE A 106 9.66 -9.44 9.74
CA PHE A 106 8.52 -9.63 8.85
C PHE A 106 8.86 -10.69 7.81
N LYS A 107 7.86 -11.32 7.25
CA LYS A 107 8.05 -12.27 6.16
C LYS A 107 7.58 -11.72 4.82
N ASP A 108 6.49 -10.93 4.81
CA ASP A 108 5.99 -10.23 3.63
C ASP A 108 5.18 -9.00 4.03
N PRO A 109 5.80 -7.91 4.53
CA PRO A 109 5.05 -6.73 4.96
C PRO A 109 4.36 -6.07 3.77
N TRP A 110 3.03 -6.24 3.67
CA TRP A 110 2.27 -5.88 2.49
C TRP A 110 1.63 -4.49 2.56
N ALA A 111 0.67 -4.31 3.46
CA ALA A 111 -0.07 -3.06 3.61
C ALA A 111 0.24 -2.40 4.95
N ILE A 112 0.09 -1.07 5.00
CA ILE A 112 0.28 -0.28 6.22
C ILE A 112 -0.82 0.79 6.34
N THR A 113 -1.40 0.94 7.54
CA THR A 113 -2.43 1.94 7.81
C THR A 113 -2.34 2.46 9.24
N PRO A 114 -2.74 3.71 9.54
CA PRO A 114 -2.83 4.17 10.92
C PRO A 114 -3.78 3.30 11.74
N PHE A 115 -3.38 2.93 12.94
CA PHE A 115 -4.25 2.19 13.86
C PHE A 115 -3.83 2.44 15.30
N LEU A 116 -4.78 2.81 16.17
CA LEU A 116 -4.53 3.17 17.57
C LEU A 116 -3.45 4.26 17.69
N ASP A 117 -2.42 4.00 18.50
CA ASP A 117 -1.26 4.85 18.76
C ASP A 117 -0.02 4.49 17.90
N GLY A 118 -0.23 3.87 16.75
CA GLY A 118 0.81 3.46 15.80
C GLY A 118 0.23 3.09 14.44
N TRP A 119 0.75 2.02 13.85
CA TRP A 119 0.34 1.57 12.52
C TRP A 119 0.13 0.06 12.50
N ALA A 120 -0.92 -0.38 11.82
CA ALA A 120 -1.10 -1.79 11.49
C ALA A 120 -0.35 -2.12 10.20
N VAL A 121 0.35 -3.25 10.19
CA VAL A 121 1.04 -3.81 9.02
C VAL A 121 0.54 -5.24 8.81
N SER A 122 0.07 -5.56 7.63
CA SER A 122 -0.23 -6.95 7.27
C SER A 122 1.05 -7.70 6.90
N ASP A 123 1.14 -8.94 7.33
CA ASP A 123 2.27 -9.84 7.08
C ASP A 123 1.72 -11.20 6.60
N PRO A 124 1.27 -11.26 5.31
CA PRO A 124 0.51 -12.37 4.75
C PRO A 124 1.18 -13.73 4.89
N GLU A 125 2.47 -13.80 4.63
CA GLU A 125 3.24 -15.04 4.70
C GLU A 125 3.42 -15.57 6.14
N ASN A 126 3.09 -14.76 7.15
CA ASN A 126 3.01 -15.15 8.55
C ASN A 126 1.55 -15.32 9.03
N ASP A 127 0.56 -15.11 8.17
CA ASP A 127 -0.88 -15.14 8.48
C ASP A 127 -1.29 -14.20 9.64
N VAL A 128 -0.64 -13.04 9.76
CA VAL A 128 -0.85 -12.10 10.87
C VAL A 128 -1.00 -10.66 10.42
N VAL A 129 -1.57 -9.85 11.30
CA VAL A 129 -1.46 -8.39 11.28
C VAL A 129 -0.57 -7.96 12.44
N ARG A 130 0.42 -7.11 12.15
CA ARG A 130 1.39 -6.62 13.13
C ARG A 130 1.03 -5.20 13.53
N MET A 131 1.29 -4.86 14.78
CA MET A 131 1.20 -3.50 15.31
C MET A 131 2.60 -2.89 15.39
N LEU A 132 2.82 -1.84 14.63
CA LEU A 132 4.05 -1.09 14.61
C LEU A 132 3.90 0.11 15.56
N ARG A 133 4.54 0.05 16.72
CA ARG A 133 4.60 1.15 17.69
C ARG A 133 5.87 1.97 17.47
N PRO A 134 6.06 3.12 18.14
CA PRO A 134 7.25 3.95 17.93
C PRO A 134 8.60 3.24 18.13
N ASP A 135 8.65 2.22 18.97
CA ASP A 135 9.88 1.53 19.40
C ASP A 135 9.91 0.03 19.14
N ARG A 136 8.77 -0.58 18.84
CA ARG A 136 8.63 -2.04 18.73
C ARG A 136 7.53 -2.50 17.80
N THR A 137 7.66 -3.72 17.34
CA THR A 137 6.62 -4.43 16.59
C THR A 137 5.99 -5.52 17.45
N GLU A 138 4.67 -5.63 17.39
CA GLU A 138 3.86 -6.62 18.13
C GLU A 138 2.85 -7.24 17.17
N THR A 139 2.39 -8.46 17.48
CA THR A 139 1.35 -9.11 16.69
C THR A 139 -0.04 -8.78 17.23
N VAL A 140 -0.95 -8.33 16.36
CA VAL A 140 -2.29 -7.89 16.72
C VAL A 140 -3.20 -9.04 17.18
N ASN A 141 -2.92 -10.28 16.80
CA ASN A 141 -3.71 -11.46 17.18
C ASN A 141 -3.12 -12.31 18.30
N ALA A 142 -2.08 -11.82 19.00
CA ALA A 142 -1.48 -12.54 20.11
C ALA A 142 -2.30 -12.40 21.40
N SER A 143 -2.49 -13.49 22.11
CA SER A 143 -3.35 -13.62 23.30
C SER A 143 -2.72 -13.14 24.62
N THR A 144 -2.00 -12.03 24.67
CA THR A 144 -1.36 -11.51 25.90
C THR A 144 -2.00 -10.21 26.38
N ARG A 145 -2.19 -10.13 27.70
CA ARG A 145 -3.09 -9.20 28.40
C ARG A 145 -2.68 -7.73 28.46
N GLU A 146 -1.58 -7.31 27.90
CA GLU A 146 -1.11 -5.92 27.97
C GLU A 146 -1.15 -5.21 26.61
N ASN A 147 -1.34 -5.93 25.52
CA ASN A 147 -1.41 -5.41 24.16
C ASN A 147 -2.77 -5.71 23.58
N LEU A 148 -3.21 -4.92 22.62
CA LEU A 148 -4.52 -5.07 22.04
C LEU A 148 -4.72 -6.52 21.56
N VAL A 149 -5.51 -7.25 22.31
CA VAL A 149 -5.90 -8.60 21.97
C VAL A 149 -7.09 -8.49 21.03
N ILE A 150 -6.92 -8.88 19.79
CA ILE A 150 -8.07 -9.31 19.02
C ILE A 150 -8.59 -10.57 19.72
N SER A 151 -9.44 -10.36 20.72
CA SER A 151 -10.09 -11.45 21.43
C SER A 151 -11.11 -12.07 20.52
N ASN A 152 -10.69 -13.03 19.70
CA ASN A 152 -11.67 -13.82 19.00
C ASN A 152 -11.38 -15.30 19.08
N MET A 153 -12.33 -15.95 19.71
CA MET A 153 -12.41 -17.40 19.76
C MET A 153 -12.54 -17.94 18.33
N GLY A 154 -11.40 -18.26 17.70
CA GLY A 154 -11.39 -19.15 16.54
C GLY A 154 -11.25 -18.54 15.15
N VAL A 155 -11.02 -17.24 15.00
CA VAL A 155 -10.67 -16.70 13.68
C VAL A 155 -9.15 -16.66 13.54
N VAL A 156 -8.64 -17.46 12.64
CA VAL A 156 -7.25 -17.41 12.17
C VAL A 156 -7.26 -16.70 10.84
N PHE A 157 -6.48 -15.64 10.68
CA PHE A 157 -6.28 -15.03 9.38
C PHE A 157 -5.60 -16.03 8.44
N SER A 158 -5.92 -15.93 7.18
CA SER A 158 -5.21 -16.63 6.12
C SER A 158 -4.79 -15.60 5.07
N HIS A 159 -3.48 -15.41 4.95
CA HIS A 159 -2.90 -14.49 3.99
C HIS A 159 -3.53 -13.08 4.02
N PRO A 160 -3.56 -12.39 5.18
CA PRO A 160 -4.18 -11.06 5.28
C PRO A 160 -3.35 -10.04 4.49
N THR A 161 -3.98 -9.30 3.57
CA THR A 161 -3.29 -8.36 2.68
C THR A 161 -3.68 -6.91 2.96
N GLY A 162 -4.70 -6.37 2.29
CA GLY A 162 -5.09 -4.96 2.39
C GLY A 162 -5.58 -4.56 3.77
N LEU A 163 -5.24 -3.34 4.15
CA LEU A 163 -5.66 -2.72 5.41
C LEU A 163 -6.28 -1.35 5.14
N ALA A 164 -7.28 -0.98 5.92
CA ALA A 164 -7.82 0.38 5.95
C ALA A 164 -8.38 0.70 7.34
N THR A 165 -8.35 1.97 7.74
CA THR A 165 -8.91 2.41 9.02
C THR A 165 -10.01 3.44 8.79
N ASP A 166 -11.13 3.30 9.50
CA ASP A 166 -12.21 4.27 9.45
C ASP A 166 -12.01 5.45 10.42
N SER A 167 -12.88 6.44 10.32
CA SER A 167 -12.82 7.63 11.18
C SER A 167 -13.13 7.35 12.66
N LEU A 168 -13.61 6.17 13.01
CA LEU A 168 -13.83 5.71 14.38
C LEU A 168 -12.64 4.91 14.93
N GLY A 169 -11.58 4.72 14.12
CA GLY A 169 -10.41 3.93 14.49
C GLY A 169 -10.63 2.42 14.38
N ASN A 170 -11.64 1.95 13.63
CA ASN A 170 -11.76 0.52 13.37
C ASN A 170 -10.85 0.13 12.20
N LEU A 171 -10.12 -0.96 12.36
CA LEU A 171 -9.25 -1.54 11.34
C LEU A 171 -9.99 -2.57 10.50
N TYR A 172 -10.04 -2.34 9.18
CA TYR A 172 -10.52 -3.31 8.20
C TYR A 172 -9.35 -4.08 7.62
N ILE A 173 -9.55 -5.37 7.42
CA ILE A 173 -8.51 -6.33 7.01
C ILE A 173 -9.07 -7.19 5.90
N SER A 174 -8.42 -7.24 4.76
CA SER A 174 -8.65 -8.26 3.74
C SER A 174 -8.05 -9.57 4.21
N ASP A 175 -8.90 -10.46 4.68
CA ASP A 175 -8.56 -11.85 5.06
C ASP A 175 -8.62 -12.69 3.79
N THR A 176 -7.64 -12.48 2.91
CA THR A 176 -7.64 -12.85 1.49
C THR A 176 -7.83 -14.33 1.28
N GLY A 177 -7.08 -15.18 1.99
CA GLY A 177 -7.17 -16.62 1.89
C GLY A 177 -8.48 -17.20 2.47
N ASN A 178 -9.17 -16.43 3.33
CA ASN A 178 -10.50 -16.77 3.85
C ASN A 178 -11.62 -16.10 3.03
N ASN A 179 -11.31 -15.41 1.94
CA ASN A 179 -12.30 -14.75 1.06
C ASN A 179 -13.24 -13.79 1.80
N ALA A 180 -12.73 -13.05 2.79
CA ALA A 180 -13.54 -12.25 3.69
C ALA A 180 -12.89 -10.88 4.00
N ILE A 181 -13.71 -9.92 4.40
CA ILE A 181 -13.28 -8.70 5.05
C ILE A 181 -13.58 -8.79 6.53
N ARG A 182 -12.58 -8.60 7.36
CA ARG A 182 -12.72 -8.50 8.82
C ARG A 182 -12.64 -7.06 9.27
N MET A 183 -13.24 -6.76 10.40
CA MET A 183 -13.11 -5.47 11.09
C MET A 183 -12.72 -5.72 12.54
N CYS A 184 -11.62 -5.12 12.94
CA CYS A 184 -11.19 -5.05 14.33
C CYS A 184 -11.50 -3.66 14.90
N THR A 185 -12.30 -3.61 15.94
CA THR A 185 -12.55 -2.34 16.64
C THR A 185 -11.34 -1.95 17.49
N SER A 186 -11.27 -0.66 17.89
CA SER A 186 -10.24 -0.18 18.83
C SER A 186 -10.22 -0.92 20.17
N ASN A 187 -11.30 -1.62 20.53
CA ASN A 187 -11.39 -2.46 21.73
C ASN A 187 -10.96 -3.93 21.48
N GLY A 188 -10.49 -4.26 20.28
CA GLY A 188 -10.03 -5.60 19.94
C GLY A 188 -11.12 -6.59 19.54
N ASN A 189 -12.37 -6.14 19.35
CA ASN A 189 -13.42 -7.04 18.86
C ASN A 189 -13.26 -7.24 17.35
N LEU A 190 -13.14 -8.49 16.93
CA LEU A 190 -13.06 -8.88 15.53
C LEU A 190 -14.41 -9.36 15.03
N THR A 191 -14.88 -8.81 13.91
CA THR A 191 -16.13 -9.21 13.25
C THR A 191 -15.91 -9.41 11.75
N THR A 192 -16.79 -10.17 11.11
CA THR A 192 -16.82 -10.30 9.65
C THR A 192 -17.74 -9.23 9.08
N VAL A 193 -17.20 -8.39 8.21
CA VAL A 193 -17.95 -7.34 7.48
C VAL A 193 -18.54 -7.89 6.19
N ALA A 194 -17.75 -8.71 5.50
CA ALA A 194 -18.13 -9.35 4.26
C ALA A 194 -17.47 -10.73 4.15
N ASP A 195 -18.16 -11.68 3.58
CA ASP A 195 -17.68 -13.02 3.26
C ASP A 195 -18.09 -13.42 1.84
N GLY A 196 -17.58 -14.54 1.36
CA GLY A 196 -17.88 -15.06 0.03
C GLY A 196 -17.37 -14.17 -1.09
N LEU A 197 -16.32 -13.42 -0.83
CA LEU A 197 -15.57 -12.67 -1.84
C LEU A 197 -14.61 -13.61 -2.57
N ASN A 198 -13.94 -13.10 -3.60
CA ASN A 198 -12.90 -13.86 -4.30
C ASN A 198 -11.57 -13.14 -4.19
N GLU A 199 -10.70 -13.62 -3.29
CA GLU A 199 -9.37 -13.08 -3.03
C GLU A 199 -9.36 -11.56 -2.87
N PRO A 200 -10.10 -10.98 -1.90
CA PRO A 200 -10.08 -9.53 -1.69
C PRO A 200 -8.68 -9.09 -1.25
N THR A 201 -8.16 -8.01 -1.84
CA THR A 201 -6.85 -7.45 -1.48
C THR A 201 -6.95 -6.00 -1.05
N GLY A 202 -6.69 -5.02 -1.92
CA GLY A 202 -6.65 -3.61 -1.57
C GLY A 202 -7.92 -3.09 -0.92
N LEU A 203 -7.74 -2.29 0.12
CA LEU A 203 -8.81 -1.62 0.87
C LEU A 203 -8.58 -0.12 0.93
N CYS A 204 -9.66 0.66 0.83
CA CYS A 204 -9.66 2.07 1.14
C CYS A 204 -10.96 2.44 1.83
N TRP A 205 -10.86 3.12 2.98
CA TRP A 205 -12.04 3.71 3.63
C TRP A 205 -12.17 5.17 3.25
N LYS A 206 -13.33 5.56 2.73
CA LYS A 206 -13.65 6.96 2.42
C LYS A 206 -15.14 7.21 2.58
N ASP A 207 -15.51 8.30 3.22
CA ASP A 207 -16.89 8.83 3.32
C ASP A 207 -17.93 7.77 3.70
N GLY A 208 -17.66 7.02 4.78
CA GLY A 208 -18.58 6.01 5.31
C GLY A 208 -18.71 4.75 4.45
N SER A 209 -17.74 4.48 3.59
CA SER A 209 -17.74 3.30 2.73
C SER A 209 -16.35 2.69 2.64
N LEU A 210 -16.32 1.38 2.56
CA LEU A 210 -15.13 0.60 2.27
C LEU A 210 -15.11 0.24 0.78
N TYR A 211 -14.01 0.57 0.12
CA TYR A 211 -13.72 0.21 -1.27
C TYR A 211 -12.76 -0.96 -1.26
N VAL A 212 -13.03 -1.97 -2.11
CA VAL A 212 -12.35 -3.26 -2.09
C VAL A 212 -11.97 -3.68 -3.50
N CYS A 213 -10.72 -4.07 -3.70
CA CYS A 213 -10.33 -4.86 -4.86
C CYS A 213 -10.72 -6.32 -4.62
N GLU A 214 -11.71 -6.84 -5.34
CA GLU A 214 -12.01 -8.27 -5.39
C GLU A 214 -11.14 -8.90 -6.49
N THR A 215 -9.88 -9.11 -6.15
CA THR A 215 -8.77 -9.40 -7.08
C THR A 215 -9.01 -10.65 -7.90
N GLY A 216 -9.42 -11.74 -7.26
CA GLY A 216 -9.70 -13.00 -7.95
C GLY A 216 -10.97 -12.96 -8.83
N ALA A 217 -11.79 -11.91 -8.69
CA ALA A 217 -12.96 -11.69 -9.52
C ALA A 217 -12.79 -10.54 -10.52
N ASN A 218 -11.63 -9.89 -10.58
CA ASN A 218 -11.34 -8.75 -11.46
C ASN A 218 -12.40 -7.63 -11.37
N ARG A 219 -12.85 -7.31 -10.14
CA ARG A 219 -13.91 -6.34 -9.88
C ARG A 219 -13.58 -5.42 -8.72
N ILE A 220 -14.22 -4.25 -8.72
CA ILE A 220 -14.13 -3.28 -7.64
C ILE A 220 -15.46 -3.19 -6.94
N LEU A 221 -15.44 -3.47 -5.63
CA LEU A 221 -16.60 -3.51 -4.75
C LEU A 221 -16.61 -2.31 -3.82
N ARG A 222 -17.79 -1.78 -3.52
CA ARG A 222 -18.03 -0.81 -2.45
C ARG A 222 -18.97 -1.44 -1.42
N ILE A 223 -18.60 -1.34 -0.14
CA ILE A 223 -19.42 -1.77 1.00
C ILE A 223 -19.76 -0.52 1.81
N GLY A 224 -21.02 -0.17 1.88
CA GLY A 224 -21.49 0.96 2.71
C GLY A 224 -21.48 0.60 4.19
N SER A 225 -21.53 1.63 5.08
CA SER A 225 -21.57 1.47 6.53
C SER A 225 -22.72 0.59 7.05
N GLY A 226 -23.80 0.46 6.28
CA GLY A 226 -24.91 -0.49 6.56
C GLY A 226 -24.69 -1.90 6.02
N GLY A 227 -23.52 -2.26 5.51
CA GLY A 227 -23.20 -3.57 4.95
C GLY A 227 -23.72 -3.82 3.52
N GLY A 228 -24.38 -2.82 2.91
CA GLY A 228 -24.83 -2.93 1.53
C GLY A 228 -23.66 -2.99 0.55
N ARG A 229 -23.66 -4.00 -0.34
CA ARG A 229 -22.61 -4.24 -1.31
C ARG A 229 -23.02 -3.74 -2.70
N LYS A 230 -22.11 -3.08 -3.42
CA LYS A 230 -22.32 -2.63 -4.81
C LYS A 230 -21.00 -2.78 -5.58
N TYR A 231 -21.06 -3.49 -6.71
CA TYR A 231 -19.94 -3.46 -7.66
C TYR A 231 -19.89 -2.11 -8.36
N LEU A 232 -18.75 -1.44 -8.24
CA LEU A 232 -18.50 -0.14 -8.87
C LEU A 232 -18.07 -0.31 -10.32
N ALA A 233 -17.17 -1.25 -10.60
CA ALA A 233 -16.60 -1.50 -11.90
C ALA A 233 -16.10 -2.94 -12.02
N GLY A 234 -15.90 -3.38 -13.26
CA GLY A 234 -15.39 -4.69 -13.63
C GLY A 234 -16.48 -5.64 -14.09
N SER A 235 -16.29 -6.19 -15.29
CA SER A 235 -17.18 -7.23 -15.86
C SER A 235 -17.03 -8.58 -15.14
N GLY A 236 -15.90 -8.77 -14.44
CA GLY A 236 -15.49 -10.06 -13.86
C GLY A 236 -14.58 -10.86 -14.80
N GLU A 237 -14.49 -10.49 -16.05
CA GLU A 237 -13.57 -11.10 -17.01
C GLU A 237 -12.19 -10.46 -16.89
N ASP A 238 -11.15 -11.29 -17.03
CA ASP A 238 -9.77 -10.81 -17.15
C ASP A 238 -9.59 -10.01 -18.43
N GLY A 239 -8.95 -8.83 -18.34
CA GLY A 239 -8.73 -8.01 -19.52
C GLY A 239 -8.36 -6.56 -19.22
N TYR A 240 -8.26 -5.76 -20.31
CA TYR A 240 -7.83 -4.37 -20.30
C TYR A 240 -8.77 -3.48 -21.10
N ALA A 241 -10.02 -3.41 -20.71
CA ALA A 241 -11.01 -2.57 -21.41
C ALA A 241 -11.39 -1.35 -20.56
N ASP A 242 -11.26 -0.17 -21.14
CA ASP A 242 -11.84 1.08 -20.66
C ASP A 242 -13.31 1.19 -21.11
N GLY A 243 -14.06 2.13 -20.54
CA GLY A 243 -15.44 2.43 -20.93
C GLY A 243 -16.43 2.34 -19.78
N PRO A 244 -17.71 2.01 -20.05
CA PRO A 244 -18.73 1.93 -18.99
C PRO A 244 -18.30 0.97 -17.88
N ALA A 245 -18.42 1.41 -16.64
CA ALA A 245 -17.80 0.74 -15.50
C ALA A 245 -18.17 -0.75 -15.35
N GLN A 246 -19.40 -1.12 -15.68
CA GLN A 246 -19.87 -2.52 -15.60
C GLN A 246 -19.37 -3.40 -16.75
N SER A 247 -18.85 -2.80 -17.83
CA SER A 247 -18.31 -3.51 -18.99
C SER A 247 -16.79 -3.43 -19.07
N ALA A 248 -16.19 -2.56 -18.27
CA ALA A 248 -14.73 -2.47 -18.15
C ALA A 248 -14.15 -3.77 -17.61
N SER A 249 -12.91 -4.05 -17.95
CA SER A 249 -12.20 -5.21 -17.41
C SER A 249 -10.88 -4.81 -16.75
N PHE A 250 -10.47 -5.60 -15.77
CA PHE A 250 -9.24 -5.49 -15.02
C PHE A 250 -8.50 -6.82 -15.06
N SER A 251 -7.22 -6.81 -14.69
CA SER A 251 -6.41 -8.02 -14.52
C SER A 251 -5.68 -7.95 -13.18
N SER A 252 -6.15 -8.73 -12.21
CA SER A 252 -5.60 -8.78 -10.85
C SER A 252 -5.48 -7.39 -10.21
N PRO A 253 -6.58 -6.62 -10.03
CA PRO A 253 -6.54 -5.33 -9.37
C PRO A 253 -6.17 -5.51 -7.89
N GLN A 254 -5.09 -4.85 -7.41
CA GLN A 254 -4.55 -5.08 -6.06
C GLN A 254 -4.62 -3.87 -5.13
N GLY A 255 -4.42 -2.66 -5.63
CA GLY A 255 -4.44 -1.44 -4.83
C GLY A 255 -5.62 -0.55 -5.16
N ILE A 256 -6.08 0.21 -4.17
CA ILE A 256 -7.22 1.12 -4.34
C ILE A 256 -7.05 2.37 -3.48
N ALA A 257 -7.32 3.52 -4.07
CA ALA A 257 -7.38 4.80 -3.36
C ALA A 257 -8.60 5.61 -3.83
N VAL A 258 -9.09 6.51 -2.99
CA VAL A 258 -10.23 7.37 -3.31
C VAL A 258 -9.85 8.83 -3.12
N GLY A 259 -9.97 9.60 -4.19
CA GLY A 259 -9.73 11.04 -4.22
C GLY A 259 -10.76 11.85 -3.44
N ASP A 260 -10.49 13.13 -3.22
CA ASP A 260 -11.36 14.02 -2.45
C ASP A 260 -12.69 14.30 -3.17
N ASP A 261 -12.74 14.15 -4.48
CA ASP A 261 -13.93 14.28 -5.30
C ASP A 261 -14.71 12.96 -5.48
N GLY A 262 -14.29 11.89 -4.79
CA GLY A 262 -14.88 10.56 -4.90
C GLY A 262 -14.40 9.74 -6.10
N THR A 263 -13.44 10.23 -6.87
CA THR A 263 -12.77 9.45 -7.92
C THR A 263 -12.05 8.26 -7.32
N VAL A 264 -12.24 7.06 -7.86
CA VAL A 264 -11.59 5.84 -7.37
C VAL A 264 -10.44 5.48 -8.32
N TYR A 265 -9.25 5.30 -7.75
CA TYR A 265 -8.05 4.85 -8.45
C TYR A 265 -7.75 3.40 -8.08
N VAL A 266 -7.35 2.61 -9.07
CA VAL A 266 -7.13 1.17 -8.94
C VAL A 266 -5.78 0.80 -9.56
N SER A 267 -4.93 0.09 -8.84
CA SER A 267 -3.77 -0.58 -9.41
C SER A 267 -4.24 -1.83 -10.16
N ASP A 268 -4.26 -1.76 -11.46
CA ASP A 268 -4.57 -2.87 -12.37
C ASP A 268 -3.28 -3.62 -12.68
N THR A 269 -2.84 -4.41 -11.71
CA THR A 269 -1.44 -4.83 -11.52
C THR A 269 -0.90 -5.62 -12.72
N LEU A 270 -1.63 -6.64 -13.20
CA LEU A 270 -1.16 -7.44 -14.32
C LEU A 270 -1.32 -6.73 -15.68
N ASN A 271 -2.10 -5.64 -15.72
CA ASN A 271 -2.17 -4.75 -16.88
C ASN A 271 -1.09 -3.63 -16.84
N SER A 272 -0.25 -3.60 -15.82
CA SER A 272 0.77 -2.55 -15.66
C SER A 272 0.19 -1.12 -15.72
N ALA A 273 -0.98 -0.91 -15.13
CA ALA A 273 -1.74 0.32 -15.27
C ALA A 273 -2.36 0.80 -13.96
N VAL A 274 -2.54 2.10 -13.84
CA VAL A 274 -3.47 2.69 -12.88
C VAL A 274 -4.74 3.08 -13.61
N ARG A 275 -5.87 2.58 -13.13
CA ARG A 275 -7.18 2.85 -13.72
C ARG A 275 -7.95 3.83 -12.83
N ARG A 276 -8.80 4.63 -13.45
CA ARG A 276 -9.65 5.60 -12.77
C ARG A 276 -11.11 5.26 -13.02
N ILE A 277 -11.91 5.23 -11.95
CA ILE A 277 -13.36 5.04 -12.00
C ILE A 277 -14.00 6.36 -11.61
N LYS A 278 -14.70 7.01 -12.54
CA LYS A 278 -15.39 8.28 -12.33
C LYS A 278 -16.64 8.35 -13.17
N ASP A 279 -17.73 8.89 -12.62
CA ASP A 279 -19.00 9.12 -13.31
C ASP A 279 -19.53 7.88 -14.08
N GLY A 280 -19.32 6.68 -13.51
CA GLY A 280 -19.78 5.42 -14.09
C GLY A 280 -18.95 4.90 -15.26
N ASN A 281 -17.75 5.44 -15.47
CA ASN A 281 -16.80 4.99 -16.47
C ASN A 281 -15.46 4.61 -15.82
N VAL A 282 -14.73 3.76 -16.52
CA VAL A 282 -13.32 3.43 -16.25
C VAL A 282 -12.48 4.00 -17.38
N ASP A 283 -11.41 4.67 -17.05
CA ASP A 283 -10.36 5.06 -17.97
C ASP A 283 -8.97 4.80 -17.36
N THR A 284 -7.94 4.78 -18.20
CA THR A 284 -6.57 4.57 -17.80
C THR A 284 -5.89 5.89 -17.49
N VAL A 285 -5.31 6.01 -16.30
CA VAL A 285 -4.49 7.16 -15.89
C VAL A 285 -3.17 7.10 -16.65
N ALA A 286 -2.93 8.08 -17.52
CA ALA A 286 -1.66 8.18 -18.23
C ALA A 286 -0.57 8.65 -17.27
N ILE A 287 0.18 7.72 -16.70
CA ILE A 287 1.38 8.01 -15.94
C ILE A 287 2.52 8.12 -16.95
N ARG A 288 2.91 9.36 -17.27
CA ARG A 288 4.03 9.61 -18.16
C ARG A 288 5.29 9.76 -17.34
N GLY A 289 6.15 8.76 -17.42
CA GLY A 289 7.52 8.86 -16.98
C GLY A 289 8.38 9.77 -17.87
N ASP A 290 9.60 10.02 -17.48
CA ASP A 290 10.60 10.57 -18.39
C ASP A 290 10.82 9.58 -19.52
N GLU A 291 10.48 9.94 -20.75
CA GLU A 291 10.62 9.08 -21.94
C GLU A 291 12.06 8.57 -22.12
N SER A 292 13.05 9.34 -21.60
CA SER A 292 14.46 8.95 -21.61
C SER A 292 14.82 7.83 -20.64
N LEU A 293 13.96 7.59 -19.60
CA LEU A 293 14.19 6.59 -18.54
C LEU A 293 13.22 5.41 -18.61
N GLN A 294 12.28 5.38 -19.57
CA GLN A 294 11.24 4.34 -19.71
C GLN A 294 10.48 4.07 -18.40
N THR A 295 10.18 5.13 -17.63
CA THR A 295 9.60 4.99 -16.29
C THR A 295 8.09 5.12 -16.34
N TYR A 296 7.43 4.01 -16.52
CA TYR A 296 5.98 3.85 -16.30
C TYR A 296 5.77 2.69 -15.32
N PRO A 297 4.67 2.64 -14.59
CA PRO A 297 4.38 1.52 -13.71
C PRO A 297 4.36 0.21 -14.49
N VAL A 298 5.02 -0.80 -13.93
CA VAL A 298 5.04 -2.17 -14.49
C VAL A 298 4.28 -3.14 -13.59
N GLY A 299 4.34 -2.91 -12.29
CA GLY A 299 3.63 -3.69 -11.29
C GLY A 299 3.06 -2.80 -10.20
N PRO A 300 2.12 -1.87 -10.53
CA PRO A 300 1.53 -1.02 -9.51
C PRO A 300 0.79 -1.86 -8.47
N ARG A 301 0.97 -1.51 -7.19
CA ARG A 301 0.43 -2.25 -6.05
C ARG A 301 -0.32 -1.33 -5.10
N GLY A 302 0.29 -0.87 -4.02
CA GLY A 302 -0.32 0.04 -3.07
C GLY A 302 -0.60 1.41 -3.68
N LEU A 303 -1.73 1.99 -3.34
CA LEU A 303 -2.12 3.35 -3.72
C LEU A 303 -2.49 4.15 -2.48
N LEU A 304 -2.02 5.39 -2.44
CA LEU A 304 -2.44 6.36 -1.43
C LEU A 304 -2.84 7.67 -2.11
N TRP A 305 -4.01 8.18 -1.76
CA TRP A 305 -4.39 9.57 -2.06
C TRP A 305 -4.08 10.45 -0.86
N HIS A 306 -3.16 11.38 -1.03
CA HIS A 306 -2.79 12.32 0.01
C HIS A 306 -2.45 13.69 -0.59
N ASP A 307 -3.00 14.76 -0.02
CA ASP A 307 -2.75 16.16 -0.43
C ASP A 307 -2.82 16.37 -1.96
N HIS A 308 -3.97 15.98 -2.54
CA HIS A 308 -4.26 16.06 -3.99
C HIS A 308 -3.27 15.32 -4.90
N THR A 309 -2.51 14.41 -4.33
CA THR A 309 -1.52 13.61 -5.05
C THR A 309 -1.82 12.12 -4.87
N LEU A 310 -1.76 11.38 -5.95
CA LEU A 310 -1.82 9.92 -5.93
C LEU A 310 -0.39 9.36 -5.87
N TYR A 311 -0.10 8.64 -4.80
CA TYR A 311 1.12 7.87 -4.64
C TYR A 311 0.87 6.45 -5.15
N VAL A 312 1.78 5.93 -5.96
CA VAL A 312 1.69 4.59 -6.56
C VAL A 312 2.95 3.81 -6.22
N CYS A 313 2.83 2.79 -5.40
CA CYS A 313 3.89 1.83 -5.18
C CYS A 313 4.02 0.91 -6.39
N ASP A 314 5.20 0.79 -6.95
CA ASP A 314 5.49 -0.13 -8.05
C ASP A 314 6.57 -1.10 -7.64
N ASN A 315 6.13 -2.31 -7.40
CA ASN A 315 6.95 -3.40 -6.89
C ASN A 315 7.99 -3.90 -7.91
N PHE A 316 7.74 -3.74 -9.21
CA PHE A 316 8.63 -4.20 -10.28
C PHE A 316 9.68 -3.18 -10.68
N THR A 317 9.34 -1.89 -10.66
CA THR A 317 10.29 -0.82 -11.00
C THR A 317 11.05 -0.33 -9.79
N HIS A 318 10.73 -0.85 -8.59
CA HIS A 318 11.32 -0.43 -7.32
C HIS A 318 11.14 1.08 -7.06
N ARG A 319 9.91 1.59 -7.28
CA ARG A 319 9.61 3.03 -7.21
C ARG A 319 8.28 3.32 -6.53
N VAL A 320 8.21 4.51 -5.98
CA VAL A 320 6.94 5.16 -5.65
C VAL A 320 6.76 6.34 -6.61
N PHE A 321 5.69 6.29 -7.40
CA PHE A 321 5.32 7.37 -8.30
C PHE A 321 4.36 8.33 -7.61
N LEU A 322 4.55 9.64 -7.82
CA LEU A 322 3.65 10.69 -7.40
C LEU A 322 2.94 11.24 -8.62
N VAL A 323 1.63 11.12 -8.65
CA VAL A 323 0.80 11.47 -9.81
C VAL A 323 -0.22 12.53 -9.40
N GLN A 324 -0.30 13.60 -10.16
CA GLN A 324 -1.39 14.58 -10.06
C GLN A 324 -2.34 14.32 -11.24
N PRO A 325 -3.40 13.52 -11.05
CA PRO A 325 -4.27 13.06 -12.12
C PRO A 325 -5.30 14.09 -12.58
#